data_e2a0d9d4e8c6ab774f620533f18af175
#
_entry.id   e2a0d9d4e8c6ab774f620533f18af175
#
_cell.length_a   1.000
_cell.length_b   1.000
_cell.length_c   1.000
_cell.angle_alpha   90.00
_cell.angle_beta   90.00
_cell.angle_gamma   90.00
#
_symmetry.space_group_name_H-M   'P 1'
#
loop_
_entity.id
_entity.type
_entity.pdbx_description
1 polymer ?
#
loop_
_entity_poly.entity_id
_entity_poly.type
_entity_poly.pdbx_seq_one_letter_code
_entity_poly.pdbx_strand_id
1 'polypeptide(L)'
;MKGRSAEKLLEARFTRREALRGAAVGLAASGWGPLLAPIRAASAQATKGGRFTTCLFLEPNSLDPAAATYIPGIAVLKNVVETLIELDQEGKAHPRLATSWQVSSDGKEWTFKLREGLTFHDGTPLNAEAVKFSYDRILNPDTHSQTGMSEIGPYDSSQILDSKTVKLIFKEPYAPFFNNLTDVVLGIVSPAAVKKYGPDFGQNPVGTGPYVYKEWVKGDHITLVRNDKYVNSSALVSHKGLPYFDSLVFRIISEDQTRLNALRSGEADFIYRIPAISVEGVQSDPRFRVFKNMYAGDPVMFLINRQRFPTDDLAVAKAMQFAVNKEVASRIMTAGISPAAWGPLKPVVWGYTAEVEKLYKYDPPRARELLEGAGWKMGPNGVRMKDGQACRLVCATYSDPVRVSMVTAIQGMLKSVGMDLEIQTMSLPASEDLARQGKSNMTYMEWRGIDPDILTVHFHSKNIGGWNMGHFKNAEVDRLLDEGRVTSDAKRRLELYHKAQMTIMEQAATLPLYNLIQIDGAKATLEGVRYDVYHYYPEWYDAHLRAP
;
A
#
# COMPACT_ATOMS: atom_id res chain seq x y z
N MET A 1 -11.16 -34.20 29.45
CA MET A 1 -10.37 -33.31 30.30
C MET A 1 -9.68 -32.27 29.40
N LYS A 2 -10.20 -31.06 29.50
CA LYS A 2 -9.57 -29.74 29.46
C LYS A 2 -8.81 -29.34 28.19
N GLY A 3 -9.55 -28.60 27.34
CA GLY A 3 -8.94 -27.53 26.52
C GLY A 3 -8.71 -26.30 27.40
N ARG A 4 -7.64 -25.59 27.12
CA ARG A 4 -7.33 -24.19 27.44
C ARG A 4 -5.90 -23.94 26.94
N SER A 5 -5.72 -23.22 25.89
CA SER A 5 -4.48 -22.48 25.60
C SER A 5 -4.43 -21.96 24.16
N ALA A 6 -5.21 -20.98 23.80
CA ALA A 6 -4.97 -20.15 22.62
C ALA A 6 -5.33 -18.67 22.83
N GLU A 7 -6.00 -18.32 23.95
CA GLU A 7 -6.44 -16.94 24.21
C GLU A 7 -5.49 -16.10 25.07
N LYS A 8 -4.37 -16.64 25.54
CA LYS A 8 -3.46 -15.95 26.49
C LYS A 8 -2.18 -15.39 25.89
N LEU A 9 -2.03 -15.38 24.58
CA LEU A 9 -0.80 -14.87 23.95
C LEU A 9 -0.93 -13.46 23.33
N LEU A 10 -2.05 -12.78 23.51
CA LEU A 10 -2.30 -11.44 22.94
C LEU A 10 -2.37 -10.30 23.97
N GLU A 11 -2.14 -10.55 25.27
CA GLU A 11 -2.23 -9.53 26.32
C GLU A 11 -0.93 -9.29 27.12
N ALA A 12 0.22 -9.46 26.56
CA ALA A 12 1.46 -9.06 27.22
C ALA A 12 1.98 -7.72 26.66
N ARG A 13 1.27 -6.63 26.93
CA ARG A 13 1.83 -5.28 26.89
C ARG A 13 2.60 -5.02 28.18
N PHE A 14 3.84 -5.47 28.25
CA PHE A 14 4.77 -5.02 29.29
C PHE A 14 5.20 -3.58 28.99
N THR A 15 4.71 -2.64 29.82
CA THR A 15 5.22 -1.27 29.78
C THR A 15 6.61 -1.20 30.42
N ARG A 16 7.48 -0.34 29.87
CA ARG A 16 8.85 -0.08 30.39
C ARG A 16 8.89 0.26 31.89
N ARG A 17 7.76 0.62 32.48
CA ARG A 17 7.65 0.99 33.91
C ARG A 17 7.55 -0.23 34.84
N GLU A 18 7.12 -1.37 34.38
CA GLU A 18 6.98 -2.58 35.21
C GLU A 18 8.26 -3.40 35.28
N ALA A 19 9.12 -3.36 34.25
CA ALA A 19 10.43 -3.97 34.27
C ALA A 19 11.41 -3.32 35.27
N LEU A 20 11.15 -2.06 35.67
CA LEU A 20 11.99 -1.32 36.63
C LEU A 20 11.55 -1.46 38.10
N ARG A 21 10.37 -2.03 38.36
CA ARG A 21 9.88 -2.25 39.73
C ARG A 21 10.19 -3.63 40.32
N GLY A 22 10.57 -4.58 39.50
CA GLY A 22 10.92 -5.94 39.92
C GLY A 22 12.35 -6.13 40.47
N ALA A 23 13.22 -5.13 40.32
CA ALA A 23 14.64 -5.24 40.70
C ALA A 23 15.02 -4.57 42.03
N ALA A 24 14.05 -4.05 42.78
CA ALA A 24 14.33 -3.23 43.96
C ALA A 24 13.96 -3.85 45.32
N VAL A 25 13.63 -5.15 45.39
CA VAL A 25 13.36 -5.81 46.67
C VAL A 25 14.18 -7.10 46.78
N GLY A 26 15.35 -6.98 47.32
CA GLY A 26 16.16 -8.15 47.68
C GLY A 26 17.67 -7.93 47.73
N LEU A 27 18.15 -6.99 48.51
CA LEU A 27 19.57 -6.95 48.94
C LEU A 27 19.75 -5.89 50.06
N ALA A 28 19.30 -6.26 51.24
CA ALA A 28 19.71 -5.55 52.45
C ALA A 28 20.19 -6.57 53.43
N ALA A 29 21.44 -7.00 53.31
CA ALA A 29 22.27 -7.53 54.42
C ALA A 29 23.56 -8.11 53.82
N SER A 30 24.58 -7.28 53.60
CA SER A 30 25.99 -7.59 53.79
C SER A 30 26.78 -6.36 53.36
N GLY A 31 27.39 -5.71 54.34
CA GLY A 31 28.15 -4.49 54.11
C GLY A 31 29.48 -4.78 53.39
N TRP A 32 29.52 -4.40 52.11
CA TRP A 32 30.69 -4.04 51.36
C TRP A 32 30.22 -3.10 50.25
N GLY A 33 30.36 -1.83 50.47
CA GLY A 33 30.15 -0.85 49.40
C GLY A 33 31.34 -0.94 48.45
N PRO A 34 31.08 -0.86 47.24
CA PRO A 34 31.32 0.09 46.33
C PRO A 34 30.95 0.43 45.02
N LEU A 35 31.09 1.49 44.50
CA LEU A 35 31.29 1.88 43.10
C LEU A 35 30.57 1.01 42.03
N LEU A 36 29.25 0.96 42.11
CA LEU A 36 28.43 0.82 40.91
C LEU A 36 28.20 2.22 40.36
N ALA A 37 29.17 2.71 39.56
CA ALA A 37 28.87 3.77 38.62
C ALA A 37 27.65 3.31 37.81
N PRO A 38 26.60 4.16 37.62
CA PRO A 38 25.51 3.80 36.73
C PRO A 38 26.15 3.55 35.37
N ILE A 39 26.02 2.32 34.85
CA ILE A 39 26.23 2.05 33.43
C ILE A 39 25.22 2.92 32.74
N ARG A 40 25.58 4.14 32.40
CA ARG A 40 24.89 4.93 31.38
C ARG A 40 24.99 4.06 30.15
N ALA A 41 23.86 3.46 29.77
CA ALA A 41 23.71 2.98 28.40
C ALA A 41 24.16 4.15 27.53
N ALA A 42 25.33 4.07 26.94
CA ALA A 42 25.79 5.05 26.01
C ALA A 42 24.76 5.07 24.92
N SER A 43 23.93 6.11 24.86
CA SER A 43 23.09 6.34 23.71
C SER A 43 24.06 6.50 22.55
N ALA A 44 24.14 5.47 21.69
CA ALA A 44 25.02 5.50 20.55
C ALA A 44 24.66 6.75 19.74
N GLN A 45 25.64 7.61 19.55
CA GLN A 45 25.43 8.92 18.93
C GLN A 45 25.09 8.71 17.45
N ALA A 46 24.01 9.32 16.98
CA ALA A 46 23.64 9.30 15.57
C ALA A 46 24.76 9.88 14.71
N THR A 47 25.22 9.14 13.72
CA THR A 47 26.20 9.64 12.75
C THR A 47 25.52 10.67 11.86
N LYS A 48 26.09 11.87 11.78
CA LYS A 48 25.63 12.94 10.88
C LYS A 48 26.47 12.95 9.62
N GLY A 49 25.82 13.23 8.50
CA GLY A 49 26.45 13.31 7.19
C GLY A 49 26.59 11.96 6.49
N GLY A 50 27.30 11.97 5.38
CA GLY A 50 27.54 10.80 4.56
C GLY A 50 26.40 10.46 3.58
N ARG A 51 26.66 9.40 2.82
CA ARG A 51 25.73 8.89 1.80
C ARG A 51 24.96 7.69 2.36
N PHE A 52 23.65 7.71 2.17
CA PHE A 52 22.77 6.56 2.38
C PHE A 52 22.39 5.94 1.04
N THR A 53 22.57 4.63 0.90
CA THR A 53 22.26 3.91 -0.33
C THR A 53 21.13 2.91 -0.09
N THR A 54 20.07 3.05 -0.89
CA THR A 54 18.94 2.10 -0.93
C THR A 54 18.78 1.52 -2.33
N CYS A 55 18.25 0.30 -2.43
CA CYS A 55 18.03 -0.36 -3.73
C CYS A 55 16.54 -0.49 -4.03
N LEU A 56 16.10 0.14 -5.11
CA LEU A 56 14.77 -0.02 -5.72
C LEU A 56 14.73 -1.31 -6.54
N PHE A 57 13.55 -1.92 -6.63
CA PHE A 57 13.31 -3.18 -7.36
C PHE A 57 12.82 -2.97 -8.80
N LEU A 58 12.55 -1.73 -9.19
CA LEU A 58 12.08 -1.34 -10.53
C LEU A 58 12.49 0.12 -10.76
N GLU A 59 12.72 0.46 -12.01
CA GLU A 59 12.94 1.84 -12.40
C GLU A 59 11.64 2.66 -12.32
N PRO A 60 11.66 3.88 -11.77
CA PRO A 60 10.54 4.80 -11.82
C PRO A 60 10.11 5.10 -13.27
N ASN A 61 8.79 5.25 -13.49
CA ASN A 61 8.30 5.76 -14.77
C ASN A 61 8.42 7.28 -14.87
N SER A 62 8.30 7.97 -13.75
CA SER A 62 8.38 9.43 -13.65
C SER A 62 8.70 9.84 -12.21
N LEU A 63 9.31 11.01 -12.02
CA LEU A 63 9.42 11.73 -10.75
C LEU A 63 8.56 13.02 -10.76
N ASP A 64 7.57 13.10 -11.63
CA ASP A 64 6.48 14.06 -11.51
C ASP A 64 5.38 13.44 -10.63
N PRO A 65 5.00 14.03 -9.48
CA PRO A 65 3.96 13.49 -8.61
C PRO A 65 2.66 13.16 -9.37
N ALA A 66 2.22 14.06 -10.23
CA ALA A 66 0.98 13.88 -10.97
C ALA A 66 1.04 12.73 -12.00
N ALA A 67 2.22 12.38 -12.52
CA ALA A 67 2.42 11.34 -13.54
C ALA A 67 3.06 10.05 -12.99
N ALA A 68 3.53 10.05 -11.74
CA ALA A 68 4.13 8.88 -11.11
C ALA A 68 3.05 7.82 -10.80
N THR A 69 3.26 6.62 -11.33
CA THR A 69 2.34 5.50 -11.10
C THR A 69 3.04 4.32 -10.43
N TYR A 70 4.38 4.25 -10.52
CA TYR A 70 5.16 3.15 -9.95
C TYR A 70 5.67 3.47 -8.55
N ILE A 71 5.55 2.49 -7.68
CA ILE A 71 6.02 2.53 -6.29
C ILE A 71 7.42 3.11 -6.12
N PRO A 72 8.45 2.74 -6.91
CA PRO A 72 9.78 3.30 -6.76
C PRO A 72 9.85 4.82 -6.98
N GLY A 73 9.08 5.36 -7.92
CA GLY A 73 9.00 6.81 -8.14
C GLY A 73 8.40 7.54 -6.93
N ILE A 74 7.35 6.98 -6.36
CA ILE A 74 6.71 7.50 -5.14
C ILE A 74 7.70 7.47 -3.96
N ALA A 75 8.47 6.39 -3.79
CA ALA A 75 9.48 6.29 -2.73
C ALA A 75 10.56 7.37 -2.82
N VAL A 76 10.99 7.74 -4.02
CA VAL A 76 11.92 8.85 -4.26
C VAL A 76 11.25 10.19 -3.98
N LEU A 77 10.05 10.40 -4.55
CA LEU A 77 9.30 11.67 -4.46
C LEU A 77 8.95 12.07 -3.03
N LYS A 78 8.69 11.14 -2.13
CA LYS A 78 8.43 11.42 -0.70
C LYS A 78 9.56 12.18 0.01
N ASN A 79 10.76 12.22 -0.57
CA ASN A 79 11.89 12.97 -0.05
C ASN A 79 12.04 14.35 -0.71
N VAL A 80 11.38 14.57 -1.87
CA VAL A 80 11.52 15.79 -2.69
C VAL A 80 10.29 16.68 -2.58
N VAL A 81 9.10 16.07 -2.47
CA VAL A 81 7.81 16.76 -2.53
C VAL A 81 7.04 16.53 -1.24
N GLU A 82 6.29 17.53 -0.80
CA GLU A 82 5.44 17.46 0.40
C GLU A 82 3.98 17.70 0.05
N THR A 83 3.10 17.20 0.90
CA THR A 83 1.65 17.30 0.83
C THR A 83 1.10 18.38 1.78
N LEU A 84 -0.17 18.75 1.63
CA LEU A 84 -0.79 19.76 2.51
C LEU A 84 -0.86 19.31 3.96
N ILE A 85 -1.17 18.02 4.18
CA ILE A 85 -1.26 17.40 5.50
C ILE A 85 -0.50 16.07 5.51
N GLU A 86 -0.29 15.50 6.66
CA GLU A 86 0.23 14.15 6.87
C GLU A 86 -0.66 13.37 7.85
N LEU A 87 -0.65 12.04 7.78
CA LEU A 87 -1.32 11.16 8.74
C LEU A 87 -0.29 10.39 9.55
N ASP A 88 -0.54 10.20 10.84
CA ASP A 88 0.17 9.22 11.64
C ASP A 88 -0.32 7.78 11.33
N GLN A 89 0.28 6.78 11.98
CA GLN A 89 -0.07 5.38 11.75
C GLN A 89 -1.46 5.00 12.28
N GLU A 90 -2.03 5.82 13.13
CA GLU A 90 -3.39 5.70 13.65
C GLU A 90 -4.42 6.41 12.74
N GLY A 91 -3.96 7.05 11.64
CA GLY A 91 -4.81 7.75 10.68
C GLY A 91 -5.23 9.16 11.14
N LYS A 92 -4.61 9.69 12.19
CA LYS A 92 -4.87 11.05 12.64
C LYS A 92 -4.08 12.06 11.82
N ALA A 93 -4.77 13.11 11.38
CA ALA A 93 -4.16 14.16 10.57
C ALA A 93 -3.33 15.16 11.39
N HIS A 94 -2.22 15.53 10.78
CA HIS A 94 -1.29 16.52 11.29
C HIS A 94 -0.99 17.59 10.23
N PRO A 95 -0.76 18.86 10.64
CA PRO A 95 -0.31 19.91 9.75
C PRO A 95 1.03 19.57 9.09
N ARG A 96 1.15 19.87 7.77
CA ARG A 96 2.42 19.83 7.05
C ARG A 96 2.63 21.13 6.28
N LEU A 97 2.39 21.23 4.98
CA LEU A 97 2.42 22.50 4.25
C LEU A 97 1.24 23.42 4.63
N ALA A 98 0.09 22.84 4.99
CA ALA A 98 -1.02 23.58 5.60
C ALA A 98 -0.92 23.54 7.13
N THR A 99 -1.21 24.65 7.79
CA THR A 99 -1.25 24.78 9.26
C THR A 99 -2.63 24.47 9.84
N SER A 100 -3.67 24.64 9.03
CA SER A 100 -5.05 24.32 9.39
C SER A 100 -5.90 24.15 8.12
N TRP A 101 -7.06 23.51 8.29
CA TRP A 101 -8.04 23.33 7.22
C TRP A 101 -9.46 23.34 7.79
N GLN A 102 -10.41 23.65 6.91
CA GLN A 102 -11.84 23.64 7.21
C GLN A 102 -12.58 23.01 6.04
N VAL A 103 -13.66 22.29 6.33
CA VAL A 103 -14.56 21.69 5.34
C VAL A 103 -15.92 22.34 5.47
N SER A 104 -16.54 22.69 4.35
CA SER A 104 -17.91 23.20 4.33
C SER A 104 -18.91 22.16 4.84
N SER A 105 -20.05 22.61 5.31
CA SER A 105 -21.11 21.73 5.86
C SER A 105 -21.66 20.74 4.83
N ASP A 106 -21.59 21.07 3.54
CA ASP A 106 -21.98 20.19 2.43
C ASP A 106 -20.85 19.28 1.93
N GLY A 107 -19.64 19.39 2.52
CA GLY A 107 -18.48 18.56 2.18
C GLY A 107 -17.83 18.85 0.84
N LYS A 108 -18.23 19.92 0.13
CA LYS A 108 -17.74 20.25 -1.21
C LYS A 108 -16.61 21.24 -1.27
N GLU A 109 -16.38 22.01 -0.22
CA GLU A 109 -15.33 23.02 -0.18
C GLU A 109 -14.34 22.72 0.95
N TRP A 110 -13.05 22.69 0.61
CA TRP A 110 -11.94 22.48 1.55
C TRP A 110 -11.04 23.70 1.55
N THR A 111 -11.00 24.45 2.65
CA THR A 111 -10.15 25.65 2.78
C THR A 111 -8.90 25.32 3.58
N PHE A 112 -7.73 25.54 3.00
CA PHE A 112 -6.43 25.30 3.63
C PHE A 112 -5.71 26.63 3.87
N LYS A 113 -5.17 26.79 5.09
CA LYS A 113 -4.25 27.88 5.42
C LYS A 113 -2.82 27.37 5.39
N LEU A 114 -1.99 27.93 4.50
CA LEU A 114 -0.61 27.51 4.28
C LEU A 114 0.35 28.06 5.33
N ARG A 115 1.43 27.32 5.57
CA ARG A 115 2.55 27.75 6.40
C ARG A 115 3.31 28.87 5.72
N GLU A 116 3.74 29.86 6.50
CA GLU A 116 4.50 31.00 6.00
C GLU A 116 6.00 30.69 5.86
N GLY A 117 6.67 31.39 4.96
CA GLY A 117 8.12 31.38 4.80
C GLY A 117 8.69 30.13 4.13
N LEU A 118 7.84 29.22 3.61
CA LEU A 118 8.31 28.05 2.86
C LEU A 118 8.63 28.41 1.42
N THR A 119 9.71 27.82 0.91
CA THR A 119 10.14 27.96 -0.49
C THR A 119 10.37 26.60 -1.11
N PHE A 120 10.17 26.53 -2.40
CA PHE A 120 10.61 25.39 -3.21
C PHE A 120 12.14 25.33 -3.31
N HIS A 121 12.67 24.19 -3.79
CA HIS A 121 14.13 24.00 -3.99
C HIS A 121 14.74 25.03 -4.96
N ASP A 122 13.96 25.56 -5.88
CA ASP A 122 14.38 26.61 -6.82
C ASP A 122 14.32 28.03 -6.25
N GLY A 123 13.94 28.16 -4.96
CA GLY A 123 13.83 29.43 -4.25
C GLY A 123 12.52 30.18 -4.47
N THR A 124 11.61 29.70 -5.29
CA THR A 124 10.28 30.30 -5.45
C THR A 124 9.40 30.05 -4.23
N PRO A 125 8.50 30.99 -3.85
CA PRO A 125 7.71 30.84 -2.64
C PRO A 125 6.60 29.78 -2.78
N LEU A 126 6.35 29.02 -1.71
CA LEU A 126 5.14 28.23 -1.58
C LEU A 126 3.97 29.16 -1.23
N ASN A 127 2.94 29.16 -2.05
CA ASN A 127 1.75 30.01 -1.90
C ASN A 127 0.48 29.31 -2.42
N ALA A 128 -0.67 29.97 -2.29
CA ALA A 128 -1.96 29.44 -2.74
C ALA A 128 -2.00 29.16 -4.27
N GLU A 129 -1.26 29.97 -5.06
CA GLU A 129 -1.15 29.76 -6.52
C GLU A 129 -0.45 28.46 -6.85
N ALA A 130 0.60 28.09 -6.09
CA ALA A 130 1.32 26.83 -6.30
C ALA A 130 0.44 25.62 -5.97
N VAL A 131 -0.40 25.70 -4.95
CA VAL A 131 -1.37 24.64 -4.61
C VAL A 131 -2.41 24.50 -5.73
N LYS A 132 -3.04 25.61 -6.12
CA LYS A 132 -3.99 25.62 -7.25
C LYS A 132 -3.35 25.03 -8.51
N PHE A 133 -2.17 25.48 -8.88
CA PHE A 133 -1.43 24.99 -10.05
C PHE A 133 -1.20 23.48 -9.99
N SER A 134 -0.76 22.97 -8.83
CA SER A 134 -0.46 21.54 -8.65
C SER A 134 -1.68 20.66 -8.82
N TYR A 135 -2.85 21.10 -8.37
CA TYR A 135 -4.09 20.31 -8.49
C TYR A 135 -4.77 20.49 -9.85
N ASP A 136 -4.81 21.72 -10.40
CA ASP A 136 -5.40 21.95 -11.73
C ASP A 136 -4.67 21.14 -12.83
N ARG A 137 -3.34 20.99 -12.73
CA ARG A 137 -2.58 20.19 -13.70
C ARG A 137 -2.87 18.69 -13.66
N ILE A 138 -3.39 18.16 -12.54
CA ILE A 138 -3.82 16.76 -12.45
C ILE A 138 -4.96 16.48 -13.43
N LEU A 139 -5.85 17.46 -13.61
CA LEU A 139 -6.98 17.36 -14.56
C LEU A 139 -6.57 17.64 -16.02
N ASN A 140 -5.37 18.19 -16.25
CA ASN A 140 -4.90 18.46 -17.60
C ASN A 140 -4.54 17.14 -18.31
N PRO A 141 -5.15 16.81 -19.46
CA PRO A 141 -4.86 15.59 -20.21
C PRO A 141 -3.37 15.42 -20.56
N ASP A 142 -2.65 16.53 -20.83
CA ASP A 142 -1.22 16.50 -21.17
C ASP A 142 -0.33 16.02 -20.00
N THR A 143 -0.84 16.05 -18.77
CA THR A 143 -0.13 15.53 -17.60
C THR A 143 -0.16 14.00 -17.53
N HIS A 144 -1.09 13.36 -18.22
CA HIS A 144 -1.33 11.90 -18.19
C HIS A 144 -1.47 11.34 -16.77
N SER A 145 -2.12 12.10 -15.88
CA SER A 145 -2.28 11.78 -14.47
C SER A 145 -3.32 10.69 -14.26
N GLN A 146 -2.90 9.43 -14.14
CA GLN A 146 -3.81 8.32 -13.86
C GLN A 146 -4.09 8.19 -12.36
N THR A 147 -3.04 8.03 -11.56
CA THR A 147 -3.16 7.88 -10.11
C THR A 147 -3.67 9.17 -9.47
N GLY A 148 -3.09 10.33 -9.82
CA GLY A 148 -3.51 11.62 -9.28
C GLY A 148 -4.99 11.92 -9.54
N MET A 149 -5.54 11.60 -10.72
CA MET A 149 -6.97 11.75 -11.01
C MET A 149 -7.85 10.84 -10.14
N SER A 150 -7.39 9.62 -9.88
CA SER A 150 -8.12 8.70 -8.99
C SER A 150 -8.13 9.20 -7.55
N GLU A 151 -7.00 9.72 -7.06
CA GLU A 151 -6.83 10.17 -5.67
C GLU A 151 -7.52 11.51 -5.40
N ILE A 152 -7.46 12.46 -6.34
CA ILE A 152 -8.08 13.77 -6.16
C ILE A 152 -9.63 13.70 -6.22
N GLY A 153 -10.16 12.69 -6.90
CA GLY A 153 -11.61 12.45 -7.02
C GLY A 153 -12.34 13.52 -7.84
N PRO A 154 -13.56 13.91 -7.44
CA PRO A 154 -14.42 14.83 -8.19
C PRO A 154 -14.02 16.31 -8.04
N TYR A 155 -12.71 16.60 -7.94
CA TYR A 155 -12.19 17.97 -7.90
C TYR A 155 -12.66 18.75 -9.13
N ASP A 156 -13.09 19.99 -8.91
CA ASP A 156 -13.55 20.92 -9.96
C ASP A 156 -12.53 22.04 -10.20
N SER A 157 -12.23 22.78 -9.15
CA SER A 157 -11.39 23.97 -9.26
C SER A 157 -10.81 24.40 -7.91
N SER A 158 -9.89 25.36 -7.93
CA SER A 158 -9.40 26.04 -6.73
C SER A 158 -9.63 27.55 -6.80
N GLN A 159 -10.03 28.14 -5.68
CA GLN A 159 -10.13 29.58 -5.47
C GLN A 159 -9.00 30.05 -4.55
N ILE A 160 -8.24 31.05 -5.00
CA ILE A 160 -7.24 31.73 -4.18
C ILE A 160 -7.98 32.81 -3.37
N LEU A 161 -8.00 32.68 -2.05
CA LEU A 161 -8.62 33.67 -1.17
C LEU A 161 -7.61 34.77 -0.81
N ASP A 162 -6.38 34.39 -0.58
CA ASP A 162 -5.20 35.24 -0.44
C ASP A 162 -3.92 34.44 -0.74
N SER A 163 -2.75 35.03 -0.61
CA SER A 163 -1.47 34.37 -0.93
C SER A 163 -1.18 33.10 -0.09
N LYS A 164 -1.87 32.91 1.02
CA LYS A 164 -1.68 31.82 1.98
C LYS A 164 -2.93 30.98 2.21
N THR A 165 -4.05 31.34 1.59
CA THR A 165 -5.31 30.63 1.79
C THR A 165 -5.89 30.22 0.46
N VAL A 166 -6.06 28.92 0.27
CA VAL A 166 -6.64 28.32 -0.92
C VAL A 166 -7.87 27.50 -0.55
N LYS A 167 -8.91 27.61 -1.36
CA LYS A 167 -10.12 26.80 -1.27
C LYS A 167 -10.16 25.84 -2.46
N LEU A 168 -10.26 24.56 -2.18
CA LEU A 168 -10.49 23.51 -3.17
C LEU A 168 -11.99 23.26 -3.27
N ILE A 169 -12.51 23.17 -4.48
CA ILE A 169 -13.94 23.04 -4.78
C ILE A 169 -14.16 21.70 -5.49
N PHE A 170 -15.14 20.95 -5.05
CA PHE A 170 -15.51 19.64 -5.58
C PHE A 170 -16.92 19.66 -6.15
N LYS A 171 -17.15 18.91 -7.23
CA LYS A 171 -18.48 18.77 -7.88
C LYS A 171 -19.49 18.10 -6.93
N GLU A 172 -19.02 17.20 -6.08
CA GLU A 172 -19.79 16.49 -5.06
C GLU A 172 -18.95 16.29 -3.80
N PRO A 173 -19.54 15.99 -2.62
CA PRO A 173 -18.80 15.67 -1.42
C PRO A 173 -17.89 14.46 -1.68
N TYR A 174 -16.66 14.52 -1.17
CA TYR A 174 -15.70 13.43 -1.36
C TYR A 174 -14.89 13.17 -0.08
N ALA A 175 -15.42 12.32 0.79
CA ALA A 175 -14.80 12.00 2.07
C ALA A 175 -13.42 11.31 1.95
N PRO A 176 -13.12 10.45 0.94
CA PRO A 176 -11.81 9.85 0.76
C PRO A 176 -10.68 10.86 0.53
N PHE A 177 -10.98 12.06 0.01
CA PHE A 177 -10.00 13.09 -0.28
C PHE A 177 -9.07 13.40 0.90
N PHE A 178 -9.61 13.38 2.11
CA PHE A 178 -8.84 13.66 3.32
C PHE A 178 -7.67 12.68 3.53
N ASN A 179 -7.92 11.40 3.33
CA ASN A 179 -6.88 10.38 3.41
C ASN A 179 -5.93 10.47 2.21
N ASN A 180 -6.49 10.69 1.02
CA ASN A 180 -5.73 10.75 -0.23
C ASN A 180 -4.77 11.95 -0.29
N LEU A 181 -5.08 13.07 0.42
CA LEU A 181 -4.20 14.23 0.55
C LEU A 181 -2.79 13.92 1.08
N THR A 182 -2.59 12.76 1.67
CA THR A 182 -1.29 12.34 2.20
C THR A 182 -0.45 11.56 1.19
N ASP A 183 -1.04 11.18 0.06
CA ASP A 183 -0.28 10.56 -1.02
C ASP A 183 0.53 11.63 -1.77
N VAL A 184 1.80 11.34 -1.98
CA VAL A 184 2.73 12.25 -2.66
C VAL A 184 2.34 12.55 -4.11
N VAL A 185 1.45 11.73 -4.71
CA VAL A 185 0.89 12.03 -6.04
C VAL A 185 0.03 13.30 -6.05
N LEU A 186 -0.48 13.71 -4.88
CA LEU A 186 -1.13 14.99 -4.64
C LEU A 186 -0.19 16.05 -4.02
N GLY A 187 1.11 15.82 -4.10
CA GLY A 187 2.13 16.72 -3.57
C GLY A 187 2.26 18.03 -4.36
N ILE A 188 2.72 19.06 -3.66
CA ILE A 188 2.81 20.40 -4.21
C ILE A 188 4.16 20.62 -4.89
N VAL A 189 4.15 21.04 -6.14
CA VAL A 189 5.35 21.26 -6.97
C VAL A 189 5.55 22.73 -7.35
N SER A 190 6.79 23.11 -7.70
CA SER A 190 7.09 24.47 -8.18
C SER A 190 6.45 24.72 -9.55
N PRO A 191 5.54 25.72 -9.69
CA PRO A 191 5.01 26.11 -10.98
C PRO A 191 6.10 26.61 -11.95
N ALA A 192 7.13 27.29 -11.42
CA ALA A 192 8.25 27.79 -12.22
C ALA A 192 9.06 26.63 -12.82
N ALA A 193 9.33 25.60 -12.03
CA ALA A 193 10.05 24.42 -12.51
C ALA A 193 9.24 23.63 -13.55
N VAL A 194 7.95 23.42 -13.32
CA VAL A 194 7.08 22.75 -14.31
C VAL A 194 7.08 23.53 -15.63
N LYS A 195 6.96 24.86 -15.61
CA LYS A 195 7.04 25.71 -16.80
C LYS A 195 8.40 25.64 -17.49
N LYS A 196 9.49 25.59 -16.70
CA LYS A 196 10.88 25.56 -17.22
C LYS A 196 11.18 24.23 -17.91
N TYR A 197 10.81 23.12 -17.31
CA TYR A 197 11.19 21.79 -17.80
C TYR A 197 10.12 21.15 -18.71
N GLY A 198 8.87 21.65 -18.68
CA GLY A 198 7.78 21.12 -19.50
C GLY A 198 7.63 19.61 -19.39
N PRO A 199 7.68 18.87 -20.51
CA PRO A 199 7.57 17.40 -20.51
C PRO A 199 8.68 16.69 -19.72
N ASP A 200 9.84 17.33 -19.55
CA ASP A 200 10.98 16.76 -18.82
C ASP A 200 10.91 17.00 -17.31
N PHE A 201 9.83 17.60 -16.79
CA PHE A 201 9.67 17.85 -15.36
C PHE A 201 9.75 16.54 -14.54
N GLY A 202 9.25 15.43 -15.06
CA GLY A 202 9.36 14.12 -14.44
C GLY A 202 10.79 13.57 -14.29
N GLN A 203 11.78 14.22 -14.91
CA GLN A 203 13.22 13.96 -14.73
C GLN A 203 13.92 15.08 -13.97
N ASN A 204 13.20 16.13 -13.54
CA ASN A 204 13.73 17.30 -12.86
C ASN A 204 12.73 17.78 -11.77
N PRO A 205 12.34 16.93 -10.82
CA PRO A 205 11.33 17.29 -9.83
C PRO A 205 11.82 18.39 -8.88
N VAL A 206 10.96 19.35 -8.62
CA VAL A 206 11.20 20.47 -7.69
C VAL A 206 10.04 20.60 -6.72
N GLY A 207 10.30 20.29 -5.48
CA GLY A 207 9.35 20.35 -4.36
C GLY A 207 9.88 21.22 -3.22
N THR A 208 9.33 21.00 -2.02
CA THR A 208 9.69 21.67 -0.77
C THR A 208 10.42 20.77 0.21
N GLY A 209 10.62 19.51 -0.14
CA GLY A 209 11.04 18.44 0.75
C GLY A 209 12.47 18.54 1.30
N PRO A 210 12.83 17.62 2.22
CA PRO A 210 14.12 17.62 2.91
C PRO A 210 15.32 17.29 2.02
N TYR A 211 15.08 16.78 0.82
CA TYR A 211 16.13 16.48 -0.15
C TYR A 211 15.81 17.09 -1.51
N VAL A 212 16.86 17.59 -2.19
CA VAL A 212 16.83 18.17 -3.53
C VAL A 212 17.24 17.11 -4.55
N TYR A 213 16.52 17.00 -5.65
CA TYR A 213 16.92 16.17 -6.76
C TYR A 213 18.24 16.65 -7.36
N LYS A 214 19.16 15.73 -7.59
CA LYS A 214 20.45 16.00 -8.24
C LYS A 214 20.56 15.41 -9.63
N GLU A 215 20.32 14.08 -9.74
CA GLU A 215 20.46 13.38 -11.01
C GLU A 215 19.67 12.07 -11.05
N TRP A 216 19.35 11.63 -12.24
CA TRP A 216 18.82 10.31 -12.54
C TRP A 216 19.60 9.70 -13.70
N VAL A 217 20.46 8.73 -13.42
CA VAL A 217 21.14 7.90 -14.41
C VAL A 217 20.27 6.69 -14.69
N LYS A 218 19.65 6.67 -15.88
CA LYS A 218 18.70 5.63 -16.28
C LYS A 218 19.32 4.23 -16.20
N GLY A 219 18.60 3.30 -15.58
CA GLY A 219 19.04 1.92 -15.39
C GLY A 219 20.09 1.73 -14.28
N ASP A 220 20.56 2.80 -13.62
CA ASP A 220 21.60 2.72 -12.59
C ASP A 220 21.11 3.31 -11.26
N HIS A 221 20.90 4.63 -11.17
CA HIS A 221 20.56 5.26 -9.89
C HIS A 221 19.89 6.62 -10.00
N ILE A 222 19.28 7.05 -8.90
CA ILE A 222 18.80 8.40 -8.64
C ILE A 222 19.51 8.93 -7.41
N THR A 223 20.04 10.15 -7.48
CA THR A 223 20.71 10.83 -6.37
C THR A 223 19.91 12.05 -5.91
N LEU A 224 19.66 12.11 -4.63
CA LEU A 224 19.15 13.29 -3.94
C LEU A 224 20.21 13.83 -2.99
N VAL A 225 20.29 15.16 -2.83
CA VAL A 225 21.18 15.83 -1.87
C VAL A 225 20.36 16.55 -0.82
N ARG A 226 20.88 16.64 0.41
CA ARG A 226 20.18 17.31 1.51
C ARG A 226 19.86 18.76 1.15
N ASN A 227 18.65 19.19 1.49
CA ASN A 227 18.24 20.58 1.42
C ASN A 227 18.68 21.30 2.70
N ASP A 228 19.83 21.97 2.66
CA ASP A 228 20.36 22.71 3.83
C ASP A 228 19.50 23.94 4.21
N LYS A 229 18.51 24.31 3.37
CA LYS A 229 17.54 25.36 3.64
C LYS A 229 16.18 24.81 4.08
N TYR A 230 16.07 23.49 4.30
CA TYR A 230 14.82 22.85 4.65
C TYR A 230 14.27 23.36 5.97
N VAL A 231 13.04 23.82 5.95
CA VAL A 231 12.26 24.13 7.14
C VAL A 231 11.32 22.98 7.42
N ASN A 232 11.57 22.27 8.51
CA ASN A 232 10.75 21.11 8.85
C ASN A 232 9.28 21.51 9.05
N SER A 233 8.41 20.96 8.22
CA SER A 233 6.97 21.16 8.25
C SER A 233 6.23 20.00 8.96
N SER A 234 6.88 18.84 9.15
CA SER A 234 6.28 17.64 9.73
C SER A 234 6.21 17.71 11.26
N ALA A 235 5.07 17.28 11.82
CA ALA A 235 4.88 17.06 13.25
C ALA A 235 5.30 15.64 13.69
N LEU A 236 5.51 14.73 12.74
CA LEU A 236 5.72 13.30 13.00
C LEU A 236 7.20 12.89 13.11
N VAL A 237 8.12 13.81 12.80
CA VAL A 237 9.56 13.51 12.90
C VAL A 237 10.06 13.61 14.34
N SER A 238 11.08 12.82 14.66
CA SER A 238 11.59 12.68 16.02
C SER A 238 12.58 13.77 16.45
N HIS A 239 13.17 14.51 15.49
CA HIS A 239 14.12 15.57 15.79
C HIS A 239 13.83 16.86 15.05
N LYS A 240 14.32 17.96 15.62
CA LYS A 240 14.25 19.30 14.99
C LYS A 240 15.61 19.59 14.34
N GLY A 241 15.68 19.74 13.05
CA GLY A 241 16.93 20.02 12.37
C GLY A 241 16.91 19.48 10.94
N LEU A 242 18.06 19.40 10.32
CA LEU A 242 18.20 18.84 9.00
C LEU A 242 18.23 17.29 9.07
N PRO A 243 17.83 16.59 8.00
CA PRO A 243 18.01 15.13 7.90
C PRO A 243 19.49 14.74 8.17
N TYR A 244 19.69 13.55 8.69
CA TYR A 244 21.04 13.13 9.08
C TYR A 244 21.99 12.91 7.90
N PHE A 245 21.52 12.31 6.79
CA PHE A 245 22.37 12.01 5.63
C PHE A 245 22.55 13.24 4.72
N ASP A 246 23.76 13.40 4.16
CA ASP A 246 24.06 14.45 3.18
C ASP A 246 23.45 14.12 1.80
N SER A 247 23.31 12.83 1.50
CA SER A 247 22.72 12.37 0.24
C SER A 247 22.03 11.02 0.36
N LEU A 248 20.97 10.84 -0.44
CA LEU A 248 20.29 9.57 -0.66
C LEU A 248 20.57 9.10 -2.07
N VAL A 249 21.01 7.86 -2.22
CA VAL A 249 21.23 7.20 -3.51
C VAL A 249 20.27 6.03 -3.64
N PHE A 250 19.39 6.07 -4.61
CA PHE A 250 18.43 5.02 -4.93
C PHE A 250 18.97 4.23 -6.12
N ARG A 251 19.65 3.12 -5.88
CA ARG A 251 20.14 2.22 -6.95
C ARG A 251 18.98 1.42 -7.53
N ILE A 252 19.01 1.19 -8.83
CA ILE A 252 17.98 0.43 -9.54
C ILE A 252 18.52 -0.98 -9.77
N ILE A 253 18.03 -1.95 -9.01
CA ILE A 253 18.43 -3.37 -9.10
C ILE A 253 17.16 -4.22 -9.11
N SER A 254 16.73 -4.67 -10.29
CA SER A 254 15.46 -5.39 -10.45
C SER A 254 15.51 -6.84 -9.94
N GLU A 255 16.67 -7.47 -9.97
CA GLU A 255 16.83 -8.86 -9.57
C GLU A 255 16.96 -8.96 -8.04
N ASP A 256 16.10 -9.74 -7.38
CA ASP A 256 15.95 -9.81 -5.93
C ASP A 256 17.21 -10.30 -5.21
N GLN A 257 17.90 -11.32 -5.77
CA GLN A 257 19.10 -11.87 -5.14
C GLN A 257 20.28 -10.92 -5.26
N THR A 258 20.38 -10.18 -6.36
CA THR A 258 21.42 -9.14 -6.56
C THR A 258 21.21 -7.99 -5.56
N ARG A 259 19.96 -7.57 -5.30
CA ARG A 259 19.68 -6.59 -4.24
C ARG A 259 20.11 -7.10 -2.87
N LEU A 260 19.79 -8.34 -2.55
CA LEU A 260 20.21 -8.95 -1.29
C LEU A 260 21.75 -9.02 -1.16
N ASN A 261 22.44 -9.31 -2.25
CA ASN A 261 23.91 -9.34 -2.26
C ASN A 261 24.50 -7.94 -2.05
N ALA A 262 23.88 -6.88 -2.61
CA ALA A 262 24.31 -5.50 -2.37
C ALA A 262 24.18 -5.10 -0.88
N LEU A 263 23.14 -5.59 -0.17
CA LEU A 263 23.05 -5.42 1.29
C LEU A 263 24.16 -6.21 2.02
N ARG A 264 24.39 -7.46 1.64
CA ARG A 264 25.39 -8.34 2.27
C ARG A 264 26.83 -7.85 2.07
N SER A 265 27.16 -7.28 0.91
CA SER A 265 28.47 -6.69 0.61
C SER A 265 28.68 -5.34 1.29
N GLY A 266 27.60 -4.70 1.78
CA GLY A 266 27.65 -3.36 2.37
C GLY A 266 27.55 -2.22 1.35
N GLU A 267 27.34 -2.52 0.05
CA GLU A 267 27.07 -1.53 -1.00
C GLU A 267 25.75 -0.80 -0.81
N ALA A 268 24.77 -1.46 -0.18
CA ALA A 268 23.48 -0.88 0.21
C ALA A 268 23.33 -0.86 1.73
N ASP A 269 22.68 0.19 2.24
CA ASP A 269 22.32 0.33 3.66
C ASP A 269 20.91 -0.22 3.91
N PHE A 270 20.06 -0.16 2.88
CA PHE A 270 18.68 -0.65 2.89
C PHE A 270 18.31 -1.22 1.52
N ILE A 271 17.51 -2.27 1.52
CA ILE A 271 16.93 -2.84 0.28
C ILE A 271 15.43 -3.07 0.45
N TYR A 272 14.69 -2.75 -0.59
CA TYR A 272 13.31 -3.18 -0.72
C TYR A 272 13.25 -4.66 -1.12
N ARG A 273 12.29 -5.40 -0.57
CA ARG A 273 11.91 -6.76 -0.97
C ARG A 273 13.05 -7.78 -0.85
N ILE A 274 13.29 -8.27 0.36
CA ILE A 274 14.10 -9.48 0.56
C ILE A 274 13.36 -10.67 -0.08
N PRO A 275 14.03 -11.52 -0.88
CA PRO A 275 13.43 -12.78 -1.35
C PRO A 275 12.88 -13.60 -0.17
N ALA A 276 11.63 -14.07 -0.25
CA ALA A 276 10.95 -14.73 0.86
C ALA A 276 11.75 -15.92 1.42
N ILE A 277 12.39 -16.71 0.54
CA ILE A 277 13.24 -17.85 0.91
C ILE A 277 14.52 -17.47 1.66
N SER A 278 14.95 -16.20 1.58
CA SER A 278 16.18 -15.71 2.21
C SER A 278 15.93 -15.00 3.55
N VAL A 279 14.66 -14.78 3.93
CA VAL A 279 14.29 -13.97 5.10
C VAL A 279 14.86 -14.54 6.39
N GLU A 280 14.74 -15.84 6.62
CA GLU A 280 15.24 -16.50 7.83
C GLU A 280 16.78 -16.34 7.97
N GLY A 281 17.51 -16.52 6.86
CA GLY A 281 18.97 -16.35 6.86
C GLY A 281 19.41 -14.91 7.09
N VAL A 282 18.65 -13.92 6.61
CA VAL A 282 18.94 -12.49 6.87
C VAL A 282 18.56 -12.13 8.31
N GLN A 283 17.43 -12.63 8.82
CA GLN A 283 16.96 -12.34 10.17
C GLN A 283 17.87 -12.93 11.27
N SER A 284 18.53 -14.06 11.00
CA SER A 284 19.46 -14.70 11.92
C SER A 284 20.87 -14.09 11.90
N ASP A 285 21.20 -13.26 10.90
CA ASP A 285 22.51 -12.61 10.80
C ASP A 285 22.48 -11.28 11.56
N PRO A 286 23.30 -11.13 12.64
CA PRO A 286 23.30 -9.93 13.49
C PRO A 286 23.72 -8.65 12.78
N ARG A 287 24.29 -8.73 11.58
CA ARG A 287 24.65 -7.58 10.76
C ARG A 287 23.45 -6.86 10.15
N PHE A 288 22.27 -7.53 10.13
CA PHE A 288 21.10 -7.04 9.40
C PHE A 288 19.87 -6.91 10.30
N ARG A 289 18.91 -6.11 9.83
CA ARG A 289 17.55 -6.00 10.35
C ARG A 289 16.57 -6.32 9.24
N VAL A 290 15.46 -6.95 9.61
CA VAL A 290 14.35 -7.24 8.72
C VAL A 290 13.13 -6.46 9.18
N PHE A 291 12.51 -5.71 8.26
CA PHE A 291 11.24 -5.04 8.46
C PHE A 291 10.15 -5.86 7.78
N LYS A 292 9.06 -6.13 8.49
CA LYS A 292 7.91 -6.88 7.97
C LYS A 292 6.67 -6.00 8.14
N ASN A 293 6.16 -5.48 7.04
CA ASN A 293 5.05 -4.52 7.05
C ASN A 293 3.89 -5.05 6.20
N MET A 294 2.72 -5.19 6.80
CA MET A 294 1.47 -5.37 6.06
C MET A 294 1.00 -3.97 5.64
N TYR A 295 1.20 -3.63 4.37
CA TYR A 295 0.75 -2.33 3.88
C TYR A 295 -0.76 -2.30 3.64
N ALA A 296 -1.35 -1.10 3.76
CA ALA A 296 -2.78 -0.89 3.59
C ALA A 296 -3.22 -1.04 2.13
N GLY A 297 -4.40 -1.61 1.92
CA GLY A 297 -5.02 -1.80 0.61
C GLY A 297 -5.74 -3.13 0.49
N ASP A 298 -5.89 -3.57 -0.77
CA ASP A 298 -6.45 -4.88 -1.08
C ASP A 298 -5.46 -6.01 -0.74
N PRO A 299 -5.95 -7.19 -0.37
CA PRO A 299 -5.12 -8.39 -0.37
C PRO A 299 -4.71 -8.76 -1.79
N VAL A 300 -3.76 -9.65 -1.94
CA VAL A 300 -3.61 -10.37 -3.20
C VAL A 300 -4.84 -11.23 -3.40
N MET A 301 -5.54 -11.02 -4.51
CA MET A 301 -6.82 -11.67 -4.81
C MET A 301 -6.99 -11.89 -6.31
N PHE A 302 -7.95 -12.72 -6.67
CA PHE A 302 -8.52 -12.73 -8.01
C PHE A 302 -9.86 -12.00 -8.00
N LEU A 303 -10.06 -11.03 -8.88
CA LEU A 303 -11.38 -10.54 -9.25
C LEU A 303 -12.06 -11.61 -10.09
N ILE A 304 -13.27 -11.99 -9.71
CA ILE A 304 -14.07 -13.03 -10.38
C ILE A 304 -15.06 -12.36 -11.33
N ASN A 305 -14.98 -12.72 -12.61
CA ASN A 305 -15.90 -12.18 -13.61
C ASN A 305 -17.29 -12.76 -13.41
N ARG A 306 -18.20 -11.94 -12.87
CA ARG A 306 -19.55 -12.30 -12.52
C ARG A 306 -20.55 -12.21 -13.71
N GLN A 307 -20.06 -11.87 -14.91
CA GLN A 307 -20.85 -11.81 -16.15
C GLN A 307 -20.40 -12.82 -17.20
N ARG A 308 -19.35 -13.60 -16.90
CA ARG A 308 -18.82 -14.60 -17.81
C ARG A 308 -19.14 -16.01 -17.33
N PHE A 309 -19.70 -16.85 -18.24
CA PHE A 309 -19.84 -18.28 -17.99
C PHE A 309 -18.47 -18.95 -17.75
N PRO A 310 -18.33 -19.86 -16.78
CA PRO A 310 -19.37 -20.35 -15.84
C PRO A 310 -19.40 -19.58 -14.50
N THR A 311 -18.59 -18.53 -14.31
CA THR A 311 -18.53 -17.78 -13.05
C THR A 311 -19.68 -16.79 -12.85
N ASP A 312 -20.55 -16.59 -13.84
CA ASP A 312 -21.87 -15.94 -13.70
C ASP A 312 -22.83 -16.77 -12.82
N ASP A 313 -22.68 -18.10 -12.78
CA ASP A 313 -23.35 -18.94 -11.79
C ASP A 313 -22.71 -18.74 -10.40
N LEU A 314 -23.54 -18.26 -9.45
CA LEU A 314 -23.09 -17.98 -8.07
C LEU A 314 -22.56 -19.22 -7.36
N ALA A 315 -23.11 -20.40 -7.67
CA ALA A 315 -22.64 -21.65 -7.08
C ALA A 315 -21.21 -21.97 -7.49
N VAL A 316 -20.84 -21.72 -8.75
CA VAL A 316 -19.47 -21.88 -9.25
C VAL A 316 -18.53 -20.93 -8.54
N ALA A 317 -18.87 -19.64 -8.49
CA ALA A 317 -18.03 -18.65 -7.82
C ALA A 317 -17.86 -18.92 -6.31
N LYS A 318 -18.92 -19.35 -5.61
CA LYS A 318 -18.86 -19.77 -4.20
C LYS A 318 -18.07 -21.08 -4.03
N ALA A 319 -18.22 -22.04 -4.91
CA ALA A 319 -17.47 -23.28 -4.85
C ALA A 319 -15.94 -23.04 -5.00
N MET A 320 -15.51 -22.06 -5.79
CA MET A 320 -14.11 -21.64 -5.87
C MET A 320 -13.56 -21.20 -4.51
N GLN A 321 -14.37 -20.47 -3.68
CA GLN A 321 -13.95 -20.04 -2.34
C GLN A 321 -13.65 -21.21 -1.40
N PHE A 322 -14.43 -22.29 -1.48
CA PHE A 322 -14.24 -23.50 -0.67
C PHE A 322 -13.19 -24.45 -1.25
N ALA A 323 -12.99 -24.42 -2.57
CA ALA A 323 -12.03 -25.31 -3.25
C ALA A 323 -10.58 -24.86 -3.14
N VAL A 324 -10.31 -23.55 -2.95
CA VAL A 324 -8.95 -23.01 -2.96
C VAL A 324 -8.41 -22.90 -1.53
N ASN A 325 -7.30 -23.60 -1.27
CA ASN A 325 -6.55 -23.47 -0.03
C ASN A 325 -5.63 -22.23 -0.09
N LYS A 326 -6.02 -21.20 0.63
CA LYS A 326 -5.36 -19.88 0.64
C LYS A 326 -3.99 -19.92 1.32
N GLU A 327 -3.81 -20.77 2.32
CA GLU A 327 -2.53 -20.96 3.01
C GLU A 327 -1.49 -21.60 2.06
N VAL A 328 -1.91 -22.50 1.18
CA VAL A 328 -1.03 -23.07 0.14
C VAL A 328 -0.62 -21.99 -0.86
N ALA A 329 -1.56 -21.16 -1.31
CA ALA A 329 -1.26 -20.06 -2.22
C ALA A 329 -0.25 -19.08 -1.60
N SER A 330 -0.47 -18.70 -0.33
CA SER A 330 0.47 -17.85 0.41
C SER A 330 1.85 -18.51 0.56
N ARG A 331 1.90 -19.80 0.88
CA ARG A 331 3.17 -20.52 1.07
C ARG A 331 4.00 -20.53 -0.21
N ILE A 332 3.38 -20.71 -1.36
CA ILE A 332 4.07 -20.69 -2.65
C ILE A 332 4.65 -19.30 -2.91
N MET A 333 3.86 -18.24 -2.70
CA MET A 333 4.25 -16.88 -3.05
C MET A 333 5.21 -16.24 -2.05
N THR A 334 5.06 -16.54 -0.74
CA THR A 334 5.69 -15.78 0.33
C THR A 334 6.40 -16.65 1.37
N ALA A 335 6.66 -17.92 1.05
CA ALA A 335 7.18 -18.92 2.01
C ALA A 335 6.35 -19.00 3.31
N GLY A 336 5.05 -18.64 3.24
CA GLY A 336 4.13 -18.63 4.39
C GLY A 336 4.26 -17.43 5.33
N ILE A 337 5.01 -16.41 4.95
CA ILE A 337 5.21 -15.20 5.77
C ILE A 337 3.93 -14.34 5.79
N SER A 338 3.23 -14.26 4.67
CA SER A 338 1.99 -13.49 4.54
C SER A 338 0.79 -14.33 4.97
N PRO A 339 -0.08 -13.85 5.89
CA PRO A 339 -1.26 -14.62 6.31
C PRO A 339 -2.31 -14.72 5.19
N ALA A 340 -3.13 -15.77 5.21
CA ALA A 340 -4.26 -15.92 4.32
C ALA A 340 -5.23 -14.73 4.42
N ALA A 341 -5.86 -14.37 3.30
CA ALA A 341 -6.84 -13.29 3.24
C ALA A 341 -8.27 -13.85 3.09
N TRP A 342 -9.24 -13.17 3.71
CA TRP A 342 -10.63 -13.64 3.77
C TRP A 342 -11.63 -12.63 3.22
N GLY A 343 -11.26 -11.36 3.10
CA GLY A 343 -12.09 -10.28 2.60
C GLY A 343 -11.43 -9.48 1.49
N PRO A 344 -12.13 -8.49 0.93
CA PRO A 344 -11.62 -7.66 -0.15
C PRO A 344 -10.71 -6.52 0.33
N LEU A 345 -10.50 -6.35 1.64
CA LEU A 345 -9.58 -5.41 2.26
C LEU A 345 -8.61 -6.13 3.19
N LYS A 346 -7.42 -5.58 3.40
CA LYS A 346 -6.47 -6.04 4.43
C LYS A 346 -6.89 -5.55 5.83
N PRO A 347 -6.59 -6.31 6.91
CA PRO A 347 -6.95 -5.93 8.29
C PRO A 347 -6.38 -4.59 8.77
N VAL A 348 -5.35 -4.05 8.13
CA VAL A 348 -4.75 -2.76 8.46
C VAL A 348 -5.49 -1.56 7.87
N VAL A 349 -6.46 -1.77 6.98
CA VAL A 349 -7.34 -0.72 6.47
C VAL A 349 -8.42 -0.44 7.52
N TRP A 350 -8.60 0.80 7.92
CA TRP A 350 -9.53 1.18 9.01
C TRP A 350 -10.98 0.73 8.80
N GLY A 351 -11.41 0.50 7.57
CA GLY A 351 -12.76 0.03 7.21
C GLY A 351 -12.89 -1.50 7.12
N TYR A 352 -11.87 -2.28 7.49
CA TYR A 352 -11.94 -3.74 7.44
C TYR A 352 -12.97 -4.30 8.43
N THR A 353 -13.66 -5.38 8.07
CA THR A 353 -14.50 -6.16 8.96
C THR A 353 -14.06 -7.61 9.04
N ALA A 354 -13.85 -8.13 10.26
CA ALA A 354 -13.49 -9.54 10.47
C ALA A 354 -14.67 -10.51 10.22
N GLU A 355 -15.90 -10.01 10.05
CA GLU A 355 -17.06 -10.86 9.74
C GLU A 355 -16.89 -11.63 8.42
N VAL A 356 -16.13 -11.06 7.46
CA VAL A 356 -15.82 -11.75 6.18
C VAL A 356 -15.06 -13.05 6.39
N GLU A 357 -14.29 -13.19 7.46
CA GLU A 357 -13.51 -14.38 7.79
C GLU A 357 -14.36 -15.61 8.11
N LYS A 358 -15.64 -15.39 8.44
CA LYS A 358 -16.60 -16.44 8.80
C LYS A 358 -17.26 -17.08 7.59
N LEU A 359 -17.20 -16.45 6.41
CA LEU A 359 -17.98 -16.85 5.24
C LEU A 359 -17.44 -18.11 4.55
N TYR A 360 -16.12 -18.21 4.42
CA TYR A 360 -15.51 -19.26 3.62
C TYR A 360 -14.28 -19.84 4.34
N LYS A 361 -14.21 -21.18 4.35
CA LYS A 361 -13.02 -21.93 4.77
C LYS A 361 -12.71 -22.97 3.72
N TYR A 362 -11.48 -23.45 3.65
CA TYR A 362 -11.13 -24.53 2.73
C TYR A 362 -11.93 -25.78 3.04
N ASP A 363 -12.83 -26.15 2.14
CA ASP A 363 -13.76 -27.29 2.26
C ASP A 363 -14.15 -27.80 0.86
N PRO A 364 -13.29 -28.60 0.20
CA PRO A 364 -13.60 -29.17 -1.11
C PRO A 364 -14.86 -30.05 -1.15
N PRO A 365 -15.24 -30.84 -0.12
CA PRO A 365 -16.54 -31.48 -0.04
C PRO A 365 -17.70 -30.49 -0.21
N ARG A 366 -17.67 -29.38 0.52
CA ARG A 366 -18.69 -28.33 0.42
C ARG A 366 -18.76 -27.69 -0.95
N ALA A 367 -17.61 -27.50 -1.60
CA ALA A 367 -17.56 -27.02 -2.99
C ALA A 367 -18.29 -27.98 -3.94
N ARG A 368 -18.08 -29.28 -3.79
CA ARG A 368 -18.77 -30.30 -4.61
C ARG A 368 -20.28 -30.31 -4.37
N GLU A 369 -20.71 -30.22 -3.12
CA GLU A 369 -22.14 -30.14 -2.77
C GLU A 369 -22.83 -28.94 -3.43
N LEU A 370 -22.20 -27.75 -3.36
CA LEU A 370 -22.73 -26.55 -4.00
C LEU A 370 -22.88 -26.70 -5.51
N LEU A 371 -21.89 -27.28 -6.16
CA LEU A 371 -21.92 -27.51 -7.61
C LEU A 371 -23.02 -28.53 -7.97
N GLU A 372 -23.13 -29.63 -7.24
CA GLU A 372 -24.15 -30.65 -7.47
C GLU A 372 -25.56 -30.12 -7.24
N GLY A 373 -25.76 -29.37 -6.15
CA GLY A 373 -27.04 -28.72 -5.84
C GLY A 373 -27.47 -27.70 -6.89
N ALA A 374 -26.50 -27.07 -7.59
CA ALA A 374 -26.76 -26.14 -8.69
C ALA A 374 -26.88 -26.82 -10.06
N GLY A 375 -26.86 -28.17 -10.12
CA GLY A 375 -27.03 -28.92 -11.37
C GLY A 375 -25.73 -29.18 -12.16
N TRP A 376 -24.57 -28.84 -11.61
CA TRP A 376 -23.26 -29.15 -12.21
C TRP A 376 -22.89 -30.60 -11.96
N LYS A 377 -23.19 -31.50 -12.88
CA LYS A 377 -22.93 -32.94 -12.79
C LYS A 377 -21.55 -33.31 -13.33
N MET A 378 -20.92 -34.30 -12.75
CA MET A 378 -19.62 -34.82 -13.26
C MET A 378 -19.81 -35.36 -14.68
N GLY A 379 -19.04 -34.77 -15.60
CA GLY A 379 -19.01 -35.17 -16.99
C GLY A 379 -17.80 -36.06 -17.35
N PRO A 380 -17.64 -36.34 -18.64
CA PRO A 380 -16.45 -37.02 -19.14
C PRO A 380 -15.17 -36.30 -18.77
N ASN A 381 -14.07 -37.00 -18.59
CA ASN A 381 -12.75 -36.42 -18.25
C ASN A 381 -12.69 -35.69 -16.88
N GLY A 382 -13.66 -35.92 -16.00
CA GLY A 382 -13.66 -35.34 -14.66
C GLY A 382 -13.98 -33.82 -14.60
N VAL A 383 -14.53 -33.25 -15.67
CA VAL A 383 -15.00 -31.87 -15.71
C VAL A 383 -16.51 -31.83 -15.54
N ARG A 384 -17.00 -31.00 -14.64
CA ARG A 384 -18.44 -30.84 -14.43
C ARG A 384 -19.11 -30.15 -15.62
N MET A 385 -20.35 -30.52 -15.86
CA MET A 385 -21.17 -30.00 -16.95
C MET A 385 -22.55 -29.60 -16.46
N LYS A 386 -23.09 -28.55 -17.04
CA LYS A 386 -24.46 -28.06 -16.86
C LYS A 386 -25.03 -27.62 -18.21
N ASP A 387 -26.21 -28.07 -18.58
CA ASP A 387 -26.89 -27.73 -19.84
C ASP A 387 -26.01 -27.94 -21.09
N GLY A 388 -25.25 -29.03 -21.09
CA GLY A 388 -24.33 -29.40 -22.20
C GLY A 388 -23.01 -28.61 -22.22
N GLN A 389 -22.78 -27.67 -21.29
CA GLN A 389 -21.59 -26.84 -21.23
C GLN A 389 -20.67 -27.25 -20.08
N ALA A 390 -19.35 -27.30 -20.35
CA ALA A 390 -18.33 -27.66 -19.36
C ALA A 390 -17.99 -26.49 -18.41
N CYS A 391 -17.73 -26.81 -17.14
CA CYS A 391 -17.22 -25.87 -16.14
C CYS A 391 -15.75 -25.54 -16.42
N ARG A 392 -15.52 -24.73 -17.46
CA ARG A 392 -14.19 -24.33 -17.92
C ARG A 392 -13.96 -22.85 -17.67
N LEU A 393 -12.91 -22.55 -16.92
CA LEU A 393 -12.50 -21.22 -16.48
C LEU A 393 -11.27 -20.77 -17.27
N VAL A 394 -11.12 -19.46 -17.45
CA VAL A 394 -9.92 -18.83 -18.00
C VAL A 394 -9.31 -17.89 -16.94
N CYS A 395 -8.03 -18.07 -16.64
CA CYS A 395 -7.22 -17.17 -15.82
C CYS A 395 -6.18 -16.48 -16.68
N ALA A 396 -6.28 -15.19 -16.83
CA ALA A 396 -5.22 -14.37 -17.40
C ALA A 396 -4.21 -13.99 -16.30
N THR A 397 -2.94 -14.29 -16.53
CA THR A 397 -1.86 -13.95 -15.59
C THR A 397 -0.59 -13.50 -16.33
N TYR A 398 0.23 -12.69 -15.69
CA TYR A 398 1.49 -12.28 -16.32
C TYR A 398 2.65 -13.22 -15.98
N SER A 399 3.69 -13.15 -16.82
CA SER A 399 4.86 -14.05 -16.80
C SER A 399 5.74 -13.78 -15.58
N ASP A 400 5.36 -14.35 -14.45
CA ASP A 400 6.16 -14.42 -13.22
C ASP A 400 6.18 -15.89 -12.80
N PRO A 401 7.34 -16.55 -12.70
CA PRO A 401 7.43 -18.00 -12.45
C PRO A 401 6.77 -18.42 -11.13
N VAL A 402 6.90 -17.62 -10.06
CA VAL A 402 6.32 -17.95 -8.76
C VAL A 402 4.80 -17.81 -8.81
N ARG A 403 4.30 -16.76 -9.48
CA ARG A 403 2.87 -16.55 -9.71
C ARG A 403 2.25 -17.67 -10.55
N VAL A 404 2.89 -18.04 -11.66
CA VAL A 404 2.44 -19.16 -12.50
C VAL A 404 2.37 -20.44 -11.68
N SER A 405 3.36 -20.70 -10.81
CA SER A 405 3.33 -21.85 -9.89
C SER A 405 2.15 -21.81 -8.93
N MET A 406 1.81 -20.64 -8.39
CA MET A 406 0.63 -20.46 -7.54
C MET A 406 -0.67 -20.73 -8.31
N VAL A 407 -0.81 -20.15 -9.51
CA VAL A 407 -2.01 -20.36 -10.33
C VAL A 407 -2.16 -21.82 -10.75
N THR A 408 -1.04 -22.52 -11.03
CA THR A 408 -1.01 -23.95 -11.33
C THR A 408 -1.46 -24.79 -10.12
N ALA A 409 -1.06 -24.40 -8.91
CA ALA A 409 -1.56 -25.08 -7.70
C ALA A 409 -3.08 -24.87 -7.53
N ILE A 410 -3.57 -23.66 -7.77
CA ILE A 410 -5.01 -23.36 -7.76
C ILE A 410 -5.75 -24.15 -8.84
N GLN A 411 -5.18 -24.29 -10.03
CA GLN A 411 -5.73 -25.15 -11.11
C GLN A 411 -5.94 -26.58 -10.61
N GLY A 412 -4.93 -27.17 -9.93
CA GLY A 412 -5.04 -28.51 -9.34
C GLY A 412 -6.16 -28.60 -8.29
N MET A 413 -6.31 -27.59 -7.44
CA MET A 413 -7.37 -27.52 -6.43
C MET A 413 -8.76 -27.45 -7.08
N LEU A 414 -8.95 -26.59 -8.07
CA LEU A 414 -10.21 -26.46 -8.82
C LEU A 414 -10.54 -27.76 -9.58
N LYS A 415 -9.55 -28.40 -10.18
CA LYS A 415 -9.71 -29.68 -10.86
C LYS A 415 -10.21 -30.78 -9.91
N SER A 416 -9.79 -30.77 -8.64
CA SER A 416 -10.23 -31.74 -7.63
C SER A 416 -11.73 -31.71 -7.33
N VAL A 417 -12.40 -30.61 -7.68
CA VAL A 417 -13.85 -30.44 -7.53
C VAL A 417 -14.58 -30.43 -8.87
N GLY A 418 -13.88 -30.71 -9.99
CA GLY A 418 -14.44 -30.81 -11.32
C GLY A 418 -14.52 -29.53 -12.12
N MET A 419 -13.73 -28.52 -11.76
CA MET A 419 -13.57 -27.29 -12.55
C MET A 419 -12.28 -27.34 -13.35
N ASP A 420 -12.34 -27.04 -14.64
CA ASP A 420 -11.18 -26.98 -15.54
C ASP A 420 -10.71 -25.53 -15.66
N LEU A 421 -9.44 -25.25 -15.32
CA LEU A 421 -8.86 -23.91 -15.41
C LEU A 421 -7.81 -23.84 -16.50
N GLU A 422 -8.06 -23.04 -17.53
CA GLU A 422 -7.08 -22.66 -18.53
C GLU A 422 -6.25 -21.47 -18.02
N ILE A 423 -4.92 -21.62 -18.04
CA ILE A 423 -3.97 -20.56 -17.62
C ILE A 423 -3.40 -19.92 -18.88
N GLN A 424 -3.67 -18.63 -19.08
CA GLN A 424 -3.13 -17.84 -20.17
C GLN A 424 -2.07 -16.87 -19.63
N THR A 425 -0.80 -17.15 -19.94
CA THR A 425 0.35 -16.35 -19.51
C THR A 425 0.74 -15.35 -20.59
N MET A 426 0.83 -14.06 -20.22
CA MET A 426 1.12 -12.96 -21.14
C MET A 426 1.81 -11.81 -20.42
N SER A 427 2.04 -10.65 -21.07
CA SER A 427 2.51 -9.45 -20.40
C SER A 427 1.44 -8.89 -19.46
N LEU A 428 1.84 -8.13 -18.43
CA LEU A 428 0.88 -7.53 -17.49
C LEU A 428 -0.17 -6.66 -18.20
N PRO A 429 0.19 -5.71 -19.10
CA PRO A 429 -0.81 -4.92 -19.83
C PRO A 429 -1.78 -5.78 -20.64
N ALA A 430 -1.29 -6.83 -21.32
CA ALA A 430 -2.14 -7.72 -22.10
C ALA A 430 -3.12 -8.51 -21.22
N SER A 431 -2.70 -8.96 -20.02
CA SER A 431 -3.58 -9.65 -19.08
C SER A 431 -4.68 -8.74 -18.54
N GLU A 432 -4.34 -7.48 -18.26
CA GLU A 432 -5.31 -6.47 -17.85
C GLU A 432 -6.31 -6.12 -18.97
N ASP A 433 -5.83 -5.95 -20.20
CA ASP A 433 -6.70 -5.66 -21.35
C ASP A 433 -7.68 -6.81 -21.64
N LEU A 434 -7.20 -8.06 -21.55
CA LEU A 434 -8.06 -9.23 -21.70
C LEU A 434 -9.14 -9.27 -20.61
N ALA A 435 -8.79 -8.90 -19.39
CA ALA A 435 -9.74 -8.81 -18.27
C ALA A 435 -10.74 -7.65 -18.44
N ARG A 436 -10.28 -6.46 -18.83
CA ARG A 436 -11.16 -5.31 -19.12
C ARG A 436 -12.18 -5.60 -20.21
N GLN A 437 -11.82 -6.44 -21.19
CA GLN A 437 -12.71 -6.94 -22.24
C GLN A 437 -13.67 -8.05 -21.77
N GLY A 438 -13.61 -8.48 -20.50
CA GLY A 438 -14.45 -9.55 -19.95
C GLY A 438 -14.08 -10.96 -20.45
N LYS A 439 -12.89 -11.16 -21.00
CA LYS A 439 -12.46 -12.42 -21.62
C LYS A 439 -11.79 -13.41 -20.65
N SER A 440 -11.58 -13.03 -19.37
CA SER A 440 -11.12 -13.92 -18.30
C SER A 440 -12.21 -14.14 -17.24
N ASN A 441 -12.18 -15.30 -16.56
CA ASN A 441 -13.04 -15.61 -15.41
C ASN A 441 -12.41 -15.16 -14.10
N MET A 442 -11.07 -15.13 -14.04
CA MET A 442 -10.30 -14.71 -12.86
C MET A 442 -9.13 -13.85 -13.32
N THR A 443 -8.94 -12.73 -12.64
CA THR A 443 -7.87 -11.77 -12.93
C THR A 443 -7.17 -11.40 -11.63
N TYR A 444 -5.85 -11.53 -11.61
CA TYR A 444 -5.03 -11.16 -10.47
C TYR A 444 -5.14 -9.66 -10.17
N MET A 445 -5.33 -9.32 -8.91
CA MET A 445 -5.41 -7.95 -8.44
C MET A 445 -4.72 -7.79 -7.09
N GLU A 446 -4.10 -6.64 -6.93
CA GLU A 446 -3.52 -6.12 -5.70
C GLU A 446 -3.39 -4.61 -5.85
N TRP A 447 -3.90 -3.86 -4.88
CA TRP A 447 -3.84 -2.39 -4.89
C TRP A 447 -3.52 -1.85 -3.51
N ARG A 448 -2.83 -0.71 -3.42
CA ARG A 448 -2.58 0.00 -2.17
C ARG A 448 -3.66 1.06 -1.95
N GLY A 449 -4.01 1.31 -0.69
CA GLY A 449 -4.94 2.37 -0.32
C GLY A 449 -5.25 2.32 1.17
N ILE A 450 -5.31 3.46 1.81
CA ILE A 450 -5.62 3.58 3.24
C ILE A 450 -7.10 3.79 3.49
N ASP A 451 -7.85 4.23 2.48
CA ASP A 451 -9.29 4.43 2.56
C ASP A 451 -10.05 3.22 2.01
N PRO A 452 -11.11 2.72 2.69
CA PRO A 452 -11.91 1.61 2.19
C PRO A 452 -12.66 1.93 0.88
N ASP A 453 -12.66 3.18 0.40
CA ASP A 453 -13.19 3.56 -0.92
C ASP A 453 -12.44 2.89 -2.08
N ILE A 454 -11.29 2.30 -1.83
CA ILE A 454 -10.60 1.42 -2.80
C ILE A 454 -11.54 0.34 -3.33
N LEU A 455 -12.54 -0.10 -2.57
CA LEU A 455 -13.59 -1.02 -3.02
C LEU A 455 -14.38 -0.47 -4.21
N THR A 456 -14.56 0.85 -4.32
CA THR A 456 -15.21 1.50 -5.46
C THR A 456 -14.45 1.25 -6.76
N VAL A 457 -13.13 1.22 -6.70
CA VAL A 457 -12.26 1.00 -7.86
C VAL A 457 -12.56 -0.35 -8.51
N HIS A 458 -12.68 -1.41 -7.70
CA HIS A 458 -12.76 -2.79 -8.19
C HIS A 458 -14.18 -3.38 -8.22
N PHE A 459 -15.12 -2.82 -7.47
CA PHE A 459 -16.45 -3.44 -7.30
C PHE A 459 -17.64 -2.57 -7.69
N HIS A 460 -17.44 -1.26 -7.93
CA HIS A 460 -18.54 -0.42 -8.41
C HIS A 460 -18.78 -0.64 -9.90
N SER A 461 -20.05 -0.80 -10.30
CA SER A 461 -20.43 -1.14 -11.68
C SER A 461 -20.03 -0.09 -12.72
N LYS A 462 -19.90 1.20 -12.33
CA LYS A 462 -19.43 2.28 -13.23
C LYS A 462 -17.98 2.09 -13.71
N ASN A 463 -17.20 1.26 -13.03
CA ASN A 463 -15.79 1.00 -13.35
C ASN A 463 -15.59 -0.29 -14.18
N ILE A 464 -16.68 -0.92 -14.66
CA ILE A 464 -16.62 -2.06 -15.60
C ILE A 464 -15.96 -1.59 -16.90
N GLY A 465 -15.00 -2.39 -17.40
CA GLY A 465 -14.15 -2.03 -18.53
C GLY A 465 -12.95 -1.17 -18.16
N GLY A 466 -12.87 -0.69 -16.91
CA GLY A 466 -11.72 -0.08 -16.25
C GLY A 466 -11.13 -1.03 -15.22
N TRP A 467 -11.07 -0.60 -13.96
CA TRP A 467 -10.46 -1.38 -12.87
C TRP A 467 -11.41 -2.41 -12.23
N ASN A 468 -12.74 -2.33 -12.48
CA ASN A 468 -13.64 -3.44 -12.18
C ASN A 468 -13.50 -4.52 -13.26
N MET A 469 -12.33 -5.18 -13.29
CA MET A 469 -12.00 -6.25 -14.22
C MET A 469 -12.76 -7.57 -13.93
N GLY A 470 -13.40 -7.66 -12.77
CA GLY A 470 -14.31 -8.74 -12.42
C GLY A 470 -15.72 -8.60 -13.04
N HIS A 471 -15.97 -7.51 -13.76
CA HIS A 471 -17.28 -7.18 -14.33
C HIS A 471 -18.42 -7.37 -13.32
N PHE A 472 -18.12 -7.11 -12.04
CA PHE A 472 -19.08 -7.24 -10.97
C PHE A 472 -20.12 -6.11 -11.05
N LYS A 473 -21.39 -6.47 -10.96
CA LYS A 473 -22.50 -5.53 -10.97
C LYS A 473 -23.49 -5.91 -9.88
N ASN A 474 -23.68 -5.02 -8.91
CA ASN A 474 -24.62 -5.22 -7.82
C ASN A 474 -25.12 -3.85 -7.33
N ALA A 475 -26.41 -3.56 -7.50
CA ALA A 475 -26.99 -2.26 -7.16
C ALA A 475 -26.88 -1.89 -5.67
N GLU A 476 -26.90 -2.88 -4.75
CA GLU A 476 -26.72 -2.61 -3.32
C GLU A 476 -25.27 -2.24 -3.00
N VAL A 477 -24.29 -2.92 -3.62
CA VAL A 477 -22.87 -2.55 -3.46
C VAL A 477 -22.63 -1.15 -4.04
N ASP A 478 -23.12 -0.87 -5.23
CA ASP A 478 -23.01 0.45 -5.85
C ASP A 478 -23.54 1.55 -4.92
N ARG A 479 -24.76 1.37 -4.38
CA ARG A 479 -25.39 2.30 -3.44
C ARG A 479 -24.57 2.48 -2.16
N LEU A 480 -24.08 1.39 -1.56
CA LEU A 480 -23.27 1.44 -0.34
C LEU A 480 -21.96 2.19 -0.54
N LEU A 481 -21.31 1.97 -1.68
CA LEU A 481 -20.05 2.64 -2.03
C LEU A 481 -20.28 4.12 -2.33
N ASP A 482 -21.32 4.47 -3.11
CA ASP A 482 -21.67 5.87 -3.40
C ASP A 482 -22.01 6.64 -2.10
N GLU A 483 -22.83 6.05 -1.22
CA GLU A 483 -23.16 6.66 0.07
C GLU A 483 -21.89 6.80 0.97
N GLY A 484 -21.01 5.80 0.96
CA GLY A 484 -19.74 5.84 1.73
C GLY A 484 -18.79 6.94 1.28
N ARG A 485 -18.77 7.26 -0.02
CA ARG A 485 -17.90 8.31 -0.59
C ARG A 485 -18.32 9.71 -0.19
N VAL A 486 -19.60 9.96 -0.01
CA VAL A 486 -20.14 11.29 0.30
C VAL A 486 -20.38 11.51 1.80
N THR A 487 -20.33 10.45 2.61
CA THR A 487 -20.59 10.52 4.05
C THR A 487 -19.34 10.96 4.81
N SER A 488 -19.40 12.05 5.57
CA SER A 488 -18.33 12.55 6.44
C SER A 488 -18.31 11.91 7.83
N ASP A 489 -19.43 11.36 8.30
CA ASP A 489 -19.52 10.66 9.58
C ASP A 489 -18.77 9.32 9.52
N ALA A 490 -17.68 9.21 10.29
CA ALA A 490 -16.79 8.05 10.27
C ALA A 490 -17.50 6.75 10.69
N LYS A 491 -18.42 6.81 11.65
CA LYS A 491 -19.17 5.62 12.12
C LYS A 491 -20.11 5.14 11.04
N ARG A 492 -20.85 6.04 10.41
CA ARG A 492 -21.74 5.71 9.29
C ARG A 492 -20.97 5.17 8.10
N ARG A 493 -19.82 5.76 7.75
CA ARG A 493 -18.93 5.24 6.70
C ARG A 493 -18.49 3.81 7.00
N LEU A 494 -18.08 3.54 8.24
CA LEU A 494 -17.67 2.20 8.67
C LEU A 494 -18.79 1.17 8.45
N GLU A 495 -20.02 1.48 8.86
CA GLU A 495 -21.18 0.62 8.66
C GLU A 495 -21.44 0.31 7.17
N LEU A 496 -21.32 1.32 6.30
CA LEU A 496 -21.52 1.19 4.86
C LEU A 496 -20.47 0.28 4.23
N TYR A 497 -19.19 0.51 4.54
CA TYR A 497 -18.10 -0.31 4.00
C TYR A 497 -18.06 -1.74 4.58
N HIS A 498 -18.49 -1.95 5.83
CA HIS A 498 -18.67 -3.30 6.37
C HIS A 498 -19.74 -4.07 5.58
N LYS A 499 -20.88 -3.44 5.33
CA LYS A 499 -21.94 -4.04 4.49
C LYS A 499 -21.46 -4.32 3.07
N ALA A 500 -20.76 -3.38 2.45
CA ALA A 500 -20.23 -3.56 1.10
C ALA A 500 -19.30 -4.77 1.02
N GLN A 501 -18.35 -4.92 1.97
CA GLN A 501 -17.44 -6.06 2.03
C GLN A 501 -18.20 -7.39 2.18
N MET A 502 -19.19 -7.44 3.08
CA MET A 502 -20.01 -8.64 3.27
C MET A 502 -20.73 -9.02 1.97
N THR A 503 -21.40 -8.06 1.33
CA THR A 503 -22.14 -8.32 0.08
C THR A 503 -21.20 -8.74 -1.05
N ILE A 504 -20.04 -8.08 -1.21
CA ILE A 504 -18.99 -8.45 -2.20
C ILE A 504 -18.58 -9.93 -2.01
N MET A 505 -18.33 -10.33 -0.77
CA MET A 505 -17.92 -11.70 -0.45
C MET A 505 -19.08 -12.69 -0.59
N GLU A 506 -20.29 -12.38 -0.16
CA GLU A 506 -21.48 -13.24 -0.33
C GLU A 506 -21.82 -13.49 -1.79
N GLN A 507 -21.51 -12.52 -2.66
CA GLN A 507 -21.62 -12.63 -4.11
C GLN A 507 -20.40 -13.29 -4.75
N ALA A 508 -19.39 -13.66 -3.96
CA ALA A 508 -18.12 -14.24 -4.42
C ALA A 508 -17.49 -13.46 -5.60
N ALA A 509 -17.57 -12.11 -5.53
CA ALA A 509 -17.05 -11.22 -6.57
C ALA A 509 -15.52 -11.20 -6.61
N THR A 510 -14.87 -11.65 -5.56
CA THR A 510 -13.42 -11.79 -5.47
C THR A 510 -13.06 -13.08 -4.74
N LEU A 511 -11.89 -13.65 -5.05
CA LEU A 511 -11.24 -14.74 -4.34
C LEU A 511 -9.98 -14.20 -3.66
N PRO A 512 -10.07 -13.73 -2.40
CA PRO A 512 -8.90 -13.30 -1.63
C PRO A 512 -7.95 -14.48 -1.40
N LEU A 513 -6.64 -14.25 -1.48
CA LEU A 513 -5.63 -15.30 -1.31
C LEU A 513 -4.79 -15.06 -0.05
N TYR A 514 -4.06 -13.94 0.01
CA TYR A 514 -3.20 -13.63 1.15
C TYR A 514 -2.99 -12.12 1.32
N ASN A 515 -2.75 -11.71 2.56
CA ASN A 515 -2.42 -10.33 2.93
C ASN A 515 -0.90 -10.15 2.79
N LEU A 516 -0.45 -9.62 1.67
CA LEU A 516 0.97 -9.47 1.37
C LEU A 516 1.67 -8.62 2.44
N ILE A 517 2.71 -9.21 3.04
CA ILE A 517 3.66 -8.53 3.91
C ILE A 517 4.88 -8.16 3.06
N GLN A 518 5.19 -6.87 2.97
CA GLN A 518 6.45 -6.40 2.42
C GLN A 518 7.57 -6.69 3.41
N ILE A 519 8.69 -7.19 2.90
CA ILE A 519 9.82 -7.58 3.71
C ILE A 519 11.05 -6.84 3.19
N ASP A 520 11.51 -5.87 3.97
CA ASP A 520 12.66 -5.04 3.63
C ASP A 520 13.86 -5.38 4.53
N GLY A 521 15.06 -5.13 4.04
CA GLY A 521 16.29 -5.40 4.75
C GLY A 521 17.18 -4.19 4.92
N ALA A 522 17.85 -4.09 6.06
CA ALA A 522 18.79 -3.02 6.33
C ALA A 522 20.01 -3.51 7.11
N LYS A 523 21.07 -2.72 7.12
CA LYS A 523 22.16 -2.85 8.09
C LYS A 523 21.61 -2.75 9.51
N ALA A 524 22.10 -3.55 10.44
CA ALA A 524 21.66 -3.54 11.84
C ALA A 524 21.93 -2.19 12.53
N THR A 525 22.88 -1.42 12.02
CA THR A 525 23.23 -0.08 12.51
C THR A 525 22.28 1.01 12.05
N LEU A 526 21.37 0.75 11.08
CA LEU A 526 20.38 1.72 10.61
C LEU A 526 19.27 1.87 11.65
N GLU A 527 19.06 3.07 12.14
CA GLU A 527 18.04 3.46 13.12
C GLU A 527 17.18 4.60 12.58
N GLY A 528 16.07 4.92 13.27
CA GLY A 528 15.20 6.03 12.92
C GLY A 528 14.33 5.82 11.67
N VAL A 529 14.29 4.62 11.12
CA VAL A 529 13.39 4.31 9.98
C VAL A 529 11.96 4.27 10.47
N ARG A 530 11.11 5.08 9.88
CA ARG A 530 9.66 5.09 10.07
C ARG A 530 9.00 4.75 8.73
N TYR A 531 7.92 4.00 8.76
CA TYR A 531 7.07 3.81 7.57
C TYR A 531 5.89 4.78 7.62
N ASP A 532 5.44 5.21 6.46
CA ASP A 532 4.28 6.09 6.33
C ASP A 532 2.96 5.39 6.72
N VAL A 533 1.85 6.11 6.64
CA VAL A 533 0.51 5.59 6.96
C VAL A 533 0.09 4.41 6.06
N TYR A 534 0.66 4.29 4.88
CA TYR A 534 0.45 3.11 4.01
C TYR A 534 1.18 1.87 4.52
N HIS A 535 2.11 2.01 5.47
CA HIS A 535 3.05 0.98 5.92
C HIS A 535 3.92 0.41 4.79
N TYR A 536 4.07 1.16 3.70
CA TYR A 536 4.79 0.73 2.50
C TYR A 536 6.11 1.45 2.30
N TYR A 537 6.13 2.77 2.51
CA TYR A 537 7.29 3.60 2.19
C TYR A 537 8.07 3.96 3.45
N PRO A 538 9.35 3.54 3.54
CA PRO A 538 10.22 4.04 4.60
C PRO A 538 10.53 5.52 4.37
N GLU A 539 10.54 6.29 5.45
CA GLU A 539 10.89 7.70 5.50
C GLU A 539 12.28 7.88 6.08
N TRP A 540 13.09 8.70 5.42
CA TRP A 540 14.52 8.81 5.68
C TRP A 540 14.93 10.02 6.50
N TYR A 541 14.00 10.89 6.88
CA TYR A 541 14.31 12.12 7.62
C TYR A 541 14.99 11.86 8.96
N ASP A 542 14.45 10.95 9.74
CA ASP A 542 14.98 10.54 11.06
C ASP A 542 16.01 9.41 10.97
N ALA A 543 16.19 8.82 9.76
CA ALA A 543 17.08 7.70 9.56
C ALA A 543 18.54 8.13 9.71
N HIS A 544 19.30 7.31 10.44
CA HIS A 544 20.74 7.53 10.67
C HIS A 544 21.45 6.20 10.91
N LEU A 545 22.74 6.18 10.67
CA LEU A 545 23.58 5.07 11.08
C LEU A 545 24.07 5.31 12.51
N ARG A 546 23.97 4.29 13.35
CA ARG A 546 24.61 4.29 14.67
C ARG A 546 26.11 4.20 14.48
N ALA A 547 26.87 4.99 15.24
CA ALA A 547 28.31 4.84 15.31
C ALA A 547 28.66 3.40 15.74
N PRO A 548 29.73 2.80 15.16
CA PRO A 548 30.15 1.44 15.45
C PRO A 548 30.54 1.23 16.93
#